data_7575653f99fd09fb7d9ab3d845ab67b3
#
_entry.id   7575653f99fd09fb7d9ab3d845ab67b3
#
_cell.length_a   1.000
_cell.length_b   1.000
_cell.length_c   1.000
_cell.angle_alpha   90.00
_cell.angle_beta   90.00
_cell.angle_gamma   90.00
#
_symmetry.space_group_name_H-M   'P 1'
#
loop_
_entity.id
_entity.type
_entity.pdbx_description
1 polymer ?
#
loop_
_entity_poly.entity_id
_entity_poly.type
_entity_poly.pdbx_seq_one_letter_code
_entity_poly.pdbx_strand_id
1 'polypeptide(L)'
;MLSYLQTHSDDVGGDGMYILTGSQNLQLMEAVDQSLAGRVGLLHLLPFSRQEMKDGGIFPESTDAKLLNGCYPRLYDKGISPTDYYPNYINMYVERDVRNIKDITDLGKFTRFLKLCAARTGQLLNKSSLANDCGISVPTVDSWLSILESSYIIFLLKPDHKNYITVR
;
A
#
# COMPACT_ATOMS: atom_id res chain seq x y z
N MET A 1 22.93 5.89 8.85
CA MET A 1 22.86 6.55 7.52
C MET A 1 22.02 7.83 7.58
N LEU A 2 20.75 7.81 8.02
CA LEU A 2 19.89 9.02 8.06
C LEU A 2 20.44 10.11 8.97
N SER A 3 20.99 9.77 10.13
CA SER A 3 21.63 10.74 11.04
C SER A 3 22.83 11.45 10.39
N TYR A 4 23.60 10.76 9.53
CA TYR A 4 24.68 11.38 8.78
C TYR A 4 24.15 12.38 7.74
N LEU A 5 23.08 12.01 7.03
CA LEU A 5 22.43 12.90 6.06
C LEU A 5 21.85 14.15 6.75
N GLN A 6 21.29 13.99 7.95
CA GLN A 6 20.82 15.10 8.77
C GLN A 6 21.96 16.06 9.09
N THR A 7 23.04 15.57 9.69
CA THR A 7 24.19 16.42 10.05
C THR A 7 24.78 17.13 8.82
N HIS A 8 24.96 16.39 7.72
CA HIS A 8 25.53 16.98 6.50
C HIS A 8 24.60 18.04 5.88
N SER A 9 23.29 17.82 5.90
CA SER A 9 22.31 18.81 5.42
C SER A 9 22.29 20.06 6.28
N ASP A 10 22.41 19.91 7.61
CA ASP A 10 22.45 21.02 8.55
C ASP A 10 23.76 21.83 8.41
N ASP A 11 24.90 21.17 8.12
CA ASP A 11 26.20 21.81 7.97
C ASP A 11 26.35 22.58 6.63
N VAL A 12 25.87 21.99 5.53
CA VAL A 12 26.06 22.57 4.18
C VAL A 12 24.96 23.61 3.88
N GLY A 13 23.78 23.43 4.41
CA GLY A 13 22.61 24.28 4.16
C GLY A 13 22.15 24.21 2.71
N GLY A 14 20.92 23.85 2.47
CA GLY A 14 20.32 23.79 1.13
C GLY A 14 19.22 22.74 1.06
N ASP A 15 18.11 23.11 0.41
CA ASP A 15 16.98 22.21 0.23
C ASP A 15 17.19 21.33 -1.00
N GLY A 16 16.63 20.11 -0.96
CA GLY A 16 16.58 19.22 -2.12
C GLY A 16 17.89 18.54 -2.51
N MET A 17 18.90 18.51 -1.62
CA MET A 17 20.20 17.91 -1.90
C MET A 17 20.14 16.37 -2.05
N TYR A 18 19.17 15.73 -1.43
CA TYR A 18 19.07 14.27 -1.40
C TYR A 18 17.68 13.81 -1.80
N ILE A 19 17.65 12.72 -2.57
CA ILE A 19 16.43 11.96 -2.85
C ILE A 19 16.60 10.59 -2.18
N LEU A 20 15.74 10.30 -1.20
CA LEU A 20 15.67 9.01 -0.54
C LEU A 20 14.54 8.20 -1.15
N THR A 21 14.85 7.03 -1.66
CA THR A 21 13.83 6.12 -2.21
C THR A 21 13.81 4.82 -1.44
N GLY A 22 12.63 4.26 -1.26
CA GLY A 22 12.45 2.97 -0.61
C GLY A 22 11.10 2.37 -0.92
N SER A 23 11.05 1.05 -0.99
CA SER A 23 9.81 0.28 -1.18
C SER A 23 9.16 -0.12 0.16
N GLN A 24 9.86 0.06 1.29
CA GLN A 24 9.36 -0.24 2.63
C GLN A 24 8.81 1.05 3.28
N ASN A 25 7.59 1.41 2.90
CA ASN A 25 6.98 2.67 3.32
C ASN A 25 6.93 2.84 4.85
N LEU A 26 6.50 1.82 5.57
CA LEU A 26 6.35 1.87 7.04
C LEU A 26 7.69 2.09 7.75
N GLN A 27 8.72 1.33 7.39
CA GLN A 27 10.05 1.45 8.02
C GLN A 27 10.75 2.75 7.63
N LEU A 28 10.58 3.19 6.38
CA LEU A 28 11.16 4.45 5.92
C LEU A 28 10.51 5.64 6.63
N MET A 29 9.18 5.63 6.80
CA MET A 29 8.46 6.67 7.51
C MET A 29 8.89 6.76 8.98
N GLU A 30 8.96 5.64 9.68
CA GLU A 30 9.43 5.62 11.08
C GLU A 30 10.84 6.17 11.22
N ALA A 31 11.75 5.79 10.33
CA ALA A 31 13.13 6.26 10.35
C ALA A 31 13.27 7.76 9.98
N VAL A 32 12.43 8.25 9.06
CA VAL A 32 12.35 9.67 8.68
C VAL A 32 11.79 10.50 9.82
N ASP A 33 10.71 10.06 10.45
CA ASP A 33 10.09 10.77 11.58
C ASP A 33 11.06 10.92 12.76
N GLN A 34 11.90 9.90 13.01
CA GLN A 34 12.89 9.95 14.09
C GLN A 34 14.09 10.87 13.80
N SER A 35 14.53 10.95 12.54
CA SER A 35 15.82 11.59 12.22
C SER A 35 15.69 12.85 11.37
N LEU A 36 14.66 12.98 10.55
CA LEU A 36 14.53 14.03 9.52
C LEU A 36 13.23 14.84 9.61
N ALA A 37 12.54 14.79 10.75
CA ALA A 37 11.31 15.52 10.96
C ALA A 37 11.47 17.03 10.62
N GLY A 38 10.58 17.55 9.80
CA GLY A 38 10.60 18.95 9.36
C GLY A 38 11.63 19.31 8.28
N ARG A 39 12.43 18.33 7.79
CA ARG A 39 13.47 18.54 6.77
C ARG A 39 13.22 17.78 5.47
N VAL A 40 12.13 17.03 5.38
CA VAL A 40 11.83 16.12 4.27
C VAL A 40 10.47 16.43 3.66
N GLY A 41 10.43 16.56 2.35
CA GLY A 41 9.19 16.46 1.57
C GLY A 41 8.92 15.01 1.22
N LEU A 42 7.73 14.51 1.54
CA LEU A 42 7.32 13.14 1.22
C LEU A 42 6.56 13.11 -0.10
N LEU A 43 7.03 12.27 -1.01
CA LEU A 43 6.38 12.00 -2.28
C LEU A 43 5.99 10.52 -2.35
N HIS A 44 4.74 10.26 -2.69
CA HIS A 44 4.22 8.91 -2.86
C HIS A 44 4.10 8.61 -4.35
N LEU A 45 4.90 7.64 -4.83
CA LEU A 45 4.80 7.15 -6.19
C LEU A 45 3.91 5.91 -6.20
N LEU A 46 2.66 6.11 -6.60
CA LEU A 46 1.66 5.05 -6.73
C LEU A 46 1.79 4.34 -8.10
N PRO A 47 1.15 3.16 -8.29
CA PRO A 47 0.97 2.59 -9.62
C PRO A 47 0.32 3.59 -10.57
N PHE A 48 0.41 3.32 -11.89
CA PHE A 48 -0.15 4.22 -12.90
C PHE A 48 -1.60 4.61 -12.62
N SER A 49 -1.89 5.90 -12.73
CA SER A 49 -3.25 6.38 -12.80
C SER A 49 -3.88 6.02 -14.14
N ARG A 50 -5.21 6.03 -14.20
CA ARG A 50 -5.95 5.84 -15.46
C ARG A 50 -5.53 6.86 -16.55
N GLN A 51 -5.23 8.10 -16.13
CA GLN A 51 -4.85 9.15 -17.07
C GLN A 51 -3.46 8.88 -17.65
N GLU A 52 -2.47 8.58 -16.81
CA GLU A 52 -1.12 8.22 -17.27
C GLU A 52 -1.14 7.02 -18.23
N MET A 53 -1.93 5.99 -17.94
CA MET A 53 -2.06 4.84 -18.83
C MET A 53 -2.68 5.21 -20.20
N LYS A 54 -3.64 6.14 -20.23
CA LYS A 54 -4.23 6.63 -21.48
C LYS A 54 -3.22 7.46 -22.28
N ASP A 55 -2.54 8.37 -21.60
CA ASP A 55 -1.54 9.25 -22.25
C ASP A 55 -0.37 8.44 -22.79
N GLY A 56 -0.01 7.34 -22.09
CA GLY A 56 0.99 6.38 -22.53
C GLY A 56 0.51 5.36 -23.57
N GLY A 57 -0.77 5.37 -23.97
CA GLY A 57 -1.33 4.44 -24.95
C GLY A 57 -1.37 2.97 -24.50
N ILE A 58 -1.28 2.72 -23.20
CA ILE A 58 -1.25 1.36 -22.59
C ILE A 58 -2.53 1.00 -21.83
N PHE A 59 -3.55 1.85 -21.88
CA PHE A 59 -4.80 1.62 -21.17
C PHE A 59 -5.62 0.51 -21.83
N PRO A 60 -5.88 -0.62 -21.15
CA PRO A 60 -6.62 -1.74 -21.73
C PRO A 60 -8.05 -1.32 -22.13
N GLU A 61 -8.55 -1.87 -23.22
CA GLU A 61 -9.90 -1.53 -23.72
C GLU A 61 -11.00 -2.17 -22.87
N SER A 62 -10.92 -3.49 -22.64
CA SER A 62 -11.94 -4.21 -21.91
C SER A 62 -11.84 -4.01 -20.40
N THR A 63 -12.97 -4.08 -19.70
CA THR A 63 -13.02 -4.01 -18.23
C THR A 63 -12.29 -5.18 -17.59
N ASP A 64 -12.44 -6.38 -18.13
CA ASP A 64 -11.79 -7.58 -17.59
C ASP A 64 -10.27 -7.46 -17.71
N ALA A 65 -9.75 -6.96 -18.83
CA ALA A 65 -8.32 -6.69 -18.98
C ALA A 65 -7.82 -5.62 -17.99
N LYS A 66 -8.60 -4.58 -17.69
CA LYS A 66 -8.25 -3.56 -16.68
C LYS A 66 -8.16 -4.16 -15.30
N LEU A 67 -9.12 -5.02 -14.95
CA LEU A 67 -9.13 -5.69 -13.64
C LEU A 67 -8.00 -6.72 -13.51
N LEU A 68 -7.72 -7.47 -14.57
CA LEU A 68 -6.68 -8.49 -14.57
C LEU A 68 -5.28 -7.88 -14.54
N ASN A 69 -5.01 -6.91 -15.41
CA ASN A 69 -3.67 -6.32 -15.54
C ASN A 69 -3.36 -5.33 -14.41
N GLY A 70 -4.37 -4.63 -13.88
CA GLY A 70 -4.14 -3.57 -12.91
C GLY A 70 -3.28 -2.44 -13.46
N CYS A 71 -2.55 -1.74 -12.58
CA CYS A 71 -1.84 -0.50 -12.91
C CYS A 71 -0.33 -0.54 -12.59
N TYR A 72 0.24 -1.71 -12.31
CA TYR A 72 1.66 -1.80 -11.99
C TYR A 72 2.54 -1.65 -13.24
N PRO A 73 3.48 -0.67 -13.26
CA PRO A 73 4.28 -0.35 -14.43
C PRO A 73 5.02 -1.53 -15.04
N ARG A 74 5.52 -2.43 -14.20
CA ARG A 74 6.33 -3.57 -14.63
C ARG A 74 5.60 -4.56 -15.54
N LEU A 75 4.28 -4.66 -15.42
CA LEU A 75 3.45 -5.49 -16.30
C LEU A 75 3.50 -4.97 -17.75
N TYR A 76 3.50 -3.66 -17.90
CA TYR A 76 3.49 -2.98 -19.21
C TYR A 76 4.89 -2.84 -19.79
N ASP A 77 5.90 -2.51 -18.97
CA ASP A 77 7.29 -2.34 -19.39
C ASP A 77 7.94 -3.66 -19.83
N LYS A 78 7.68 -4.75 -19.11
CA LYS A 78 8.31 -6.06 -19.35
C LYS A 78 7.40 -7.07 -20.02
N GLY A 79 6.12 -6.76 -20.24
CA GLY A 79 5.16 -7.69 -20.82
C GLY A 79 4.95 -8.96 -20.01
N ILE A 80 5.09 -8.87 -18.68
CA ILE A 80 4.92 -10.01 -17.77
C ILE A 80 3.44 -10.33 -17.65
N SER A 81 3.09 -11.62 -17.72
CA SER A 81 1.71 -12.05 -17.47
C SER A 81 1.26 -11.67 -16.05
N PRO A 82 0.07 -11.09 -15.88
CA PRO A 82 -0.51 -10.82 -14.56
C PRO A 82 -0.60 -12.07 -13.68
N THR A 83 -0.86 -13.23 -14.28
CA THR A 83 -0.94 -14.53 -13.59
C THR A 83 0.39 -14.99 -13.01
N ASP A 84 1.51 -14.55 -13.56
CA ASP A 84 2.84 -14.83 -13.04
C ASP A 84 3.30 -13.72 -12.09
N TYR A 85 2.97 -12.47 -12.40
CA TYR A 85 3.40 -11.31 -11.63
C TYR A 85 2.77 -11.26 -10.24
N TYR A 86 1.43 -11.32 -10.16
CA TYR A 86 0.73 -11.09 -8.89
C TYR A 86 0.97 -12.13 -7.81
N PRO A 87 1.04 -13.43 -8.08
CA PRO A 87 1.41 -14.41 -7.05
C PRO A 87 2.80 -14.14 -6.47
N ASN A 88 3.77 -13.81 -7.31
CA ASN A 88 5.13 -13.46 -6.86
C ASN A 88 5.14 -12.14 -6.06
N TYR A 89 4.40 -11.12 -6.51
CA TYR A 89 4.28 -9.86 -5.80
C TYR A 89 3.68 -10.05 -4.40
N ILE A 90 2.59 -10.81 -4.29
CA ILE A 90 1.93 -11.10 -3.00
C ILE A 90 2.87 -11.86 -2.08
N ASN A 91 3.57 -12.88 -2.57
CA ASN A 91 4.52 -13.65 -1.77
C ASN A 91 5.66 -12.76 -1.27
N MET A 92 6.24 -11.92 -2.13
CA MET A 92 7.28 -10.98 -1.73
C MET A 92 6.78 -9.95 -0.72
N TYR A 93 5.57 -9.42 -0.90
CA TYR A 93 4.95 -8.48 0.03
C TYR A 93 4.74 -9.13 1.41
N VAL A 94 4.16 -10.33 1.46
CA VAL A 94 3.92 -11.06 2.71
C VAL A 94 5.23 -11.39 3.41
N GLU A 95 6.22 -11.91 2.69
CA GLU A 95 7.51 -12.32 3.27
C GLU A 95 8.38 -11.14 3.71
N ARG A 96 8.39 -10.04 2.98
CA ARG A 96 9.29 -8.92 3.24
C ARG A 96 8.67 -7.86 4.14
N ASP A 97 7.45 -7.45 3.84
CA ASP A 97 6.85 -6.28 4.47
C ASP A 97 5.97 -6.69 5.67
N VAL A 98 5.16 -7.73 5.51
CA VAL A 98 4.20 -8.18 6.52
C VAL A 98 4.87 -8.99 7.65
N ARG A 99 5.81 -9.87 7.32
CA ARG A 99 6.50 -10.72 8.31
C ARG A 99 7.20 -9.92 9.41
N ASN A 100 7.68 -8.72 9.09
CA ASN A 100 8.38 -7.87 10.05
C ASN A 100 7.44 -7.07 10.98
N ILE A 101 6.13 -7.16 10.76
CA ILE A 101 5.13 -6.49 11.59
C ILE A 101 4.80 -7.40 12.77
N LYS A 102 5.12 -6.95 13.99
CA LYS A 102 5.01 -7.75 15.24
C LYS A 102 3.62 -8.35 15.49
N ASP A 103 2.57 -7.74 14.97
CA ASP A 103 1.18 -8.16 15.21
C ASP A 103 0.68 -9.25 14.25
N ILE A 104 1.51 -9.68 13.28
CA ILE A 104 1.12 -10.71 12.31
C ILE A 104 1.96 -11.96 12.55
N THR A 105 1.41 -12.85 13.35
CA THR A 105 2.05 -14.14 13.70
C THR A 105 1.65 -15.29 12.76
N ASP A 106 0.47 -15.18 12.11
CA ASP A 106 -0.07 -16.21 11.22
C ASP A 106 -0.17 -15.66 9.78
N LEU A 107 0.88 -15.86 9.00
CA LEU A 107 0.95 -15.45 7.61
C LEU A 107 -0.08 -16.15 6.71
N GLY A 108 -0.48 -17.38 7.06
CA GLY A 108 -1.50 -18.12 6.34
C GLY A 108 -2.87 -17.45 6.46
N LYS A 109 -3.26 -17.06 7.68
CA LYS A 109 -4.49 -16.29 7.91
C LYS A 109 -4.42 -14.92 7.26
N PHE A 110 -3.27 -14.24 7.29
CA PHE A 110 -3.11 -12.96 6.63
C PHE A 110 -3.28 -13.07 5.10
N THR A 111 -2.70 -14.10 4.48
CA THR A 111 -2.88 -14.36 3.04
C THR A 111 -4.35 -14.65 2.70
N ARG A 112 -5.06 -15.42 3.55
CA ARG A 112 -6.49 -15.64 3.40
C ARG A 112 -7.29 -14.35 3.53
N PHE A 113 -6.95 -13.52 4.51
CA PHE A 113 -7.55 -12.20 4.72
C PHE A 113 -7.40 -11.30 3.48
N LEU A 114 -6.19 -11.22 2.90
CA LEU A 114 -5.93 -10.47 1.68
C LEU A 114 -6.83 -10.93 0.51
N LYS A 115 -6.97 -12.25 0.32
CA LYS A 115 -7.85 -12.81 -0.71
C LYS A 115 -9.34 -12.46 -0.46
N LEU A 116 -9.78 -12.49 0.80
CA LEU A 116 -11.15 -12.14 1.16
C LEU A 116 -11.42 -10.64 1.01
N CYS A 117 -10.44 -9.78 1.27
CA CYS A 117 -10.54 -8.36 0.95
C CYS A 117 -10.70 -8.12 -0.56
N ALA A 118 -9.92 -8.81 -1.38
CA ALA A 118 -10.04 -8.73 -2.84
C ALA A 118 -11.42 -9.18 -3.33
N ALA A 119 -11.94 -10.31 -2.81
CA ALA A 119 -13.26 -10.83 -3.15
C ALA A 119 -14.42 -9.90 -2.74
N ARG A 120 -14.18 -8.98 -1.80
CA ARG A 120 -15.17 -8.00 -1.31
C ARG A 120 -14.96 -6.59 -1.86
N THR A 121 -14.11 -6.44 -2.85
CA THR A 121 -13.88 -5.14 -3.50
C THR A 121 -15.20 -4.55 -4.03
N GLY A 122 -15.45 -3.28 -3.75
CA GLY A 122 -16.69 -2.59 -4.16
C GLY A 122 -17.92 -2.92 -3.33
N GLN A 123 -17.78 -3.64 -2.21
CA GLN A 123 -18.86 -3.96 -1.29
C GLN A 123 -18.79 -3.14 -0.01
N LEU A 124 -19.91 -3.09 0.74
CA LEU A 124 -19.91 -2.52 2.09
C LEU A 124 -19.03 -3.37 3.01
N LEU A 125 -18.10 -2.72 3.68
CA LEU A 125 -17.20 -3.38 4.62
C LEU A 125 -17.94 -3.85 5.87
N ASN A 126 -18.01 -5.17 6.07
CA ASN A 126 -18.49 -5.78 7.31
C ASN A 126 -17.33 -6.49 8.01
N LYS A 127 -16.75 -5.81 9.00
CA LYS A 127 -15.57 -6.31 9.74
C LYS A 127 -15.86 -7.59 10.52
N SER A 128 -17.05 -7.75 11.08
CA SER A 128 -17.44 -8.96 11.82
C SER A 128 -17.55 -10.17 10.90
N SER A 129 -18.17 -10.00 9.71
CA SER A 129 -18.19 -11.08 8.71
C SER A 129 -16.79 -11.46 8.25
N LEU A 130 -15.94 -10.47 7.98
CA LEU A 130 -14.56 -10.69 7.55
C LEU A 130 -13.74 -11.42 8.63
N ALA A 131 -13.93 -11.05 9.90
CA ALA A 131 -13.30 -11.68 11.06
C ALA A 131 -13.68 -13.17 11.15
N ASN A 132 -14.98 -13.47 11.06
CA ASN A 132 -15.48 -14.85 11.11
C ASN A 132 -14.93 -15.71 9.98
N ASP A 133 -14.94 -15.17 8.75
CA ASP A 133 -14.46 -15.93 7.58
C ASP A 133 -12.94 -16.17 7.61
N CYS A 134 -12.18 -15.30 8.28
CA CYS A 134 -10.73 -15.46 8.46
C CYS A 134 -10.37 -16.28 9.71
N GLY A 135 -11.29 -16.45 10.66
CA GLY A 135 -11.00 -17.06 11.96
C GLY A 135 -10.07 -16.18 12.82
N ILE A 136 -10.34 -14.86 12.83
CA ILE A 136 -9.59 -13.84 13.60
C ILE A 136 -10.56 -12.93 14.35
N SER A 137 -10.04 -12.11 15.26
CA SER A 137 -10.84 -11.13 15.99
C SER A 137 -11.12 -9.87 15.17
N VAL A 138 -12.18 -9.13 15.49
CA VAL A 138 -12.48 -7.83 14.84
C VAL A 138 -11.34 -6.80 15.03
N PRO A 139 -10.72 -6.67 16.22
CA PRO A 139 -9.54 -5.81 16.38
C PRO A 139 -8.38 -6.22 15.47
N THR A 140 -8.18 -7.53 15.23
CA THR A 140 -7.18 -8.01 14.27
C THR A 140 -7.52 -7.59 12.85
N VAL A 141 -8.80 -7.63 12.46
CA VAL A 141 -9.26 -7.11 11.15
C VAL A 141 -8.91 -5.63 11.00
N ASP A 142 -9.16 -4.82 12.03
CA ASP A 142 -8.84 -3.39 12.01
C ASP A 142 -7.34 -3.14 11.84
N SER A 143 -6.51 -3.83 12.61
CA SER A 143 -5.06 -3.76 12.49
C SER A 143 -4.59 -4.16 11.08
N TRP A 144 -5.09 -5.27 10.55
CA TRP A 144 -4.67 -5.76 9.23
C TRP A 144 -5.17 -4.89 8.07
N LEU A 145 -6.38 -4.32 8.17
CA LEU A 145 -6.85 -3.31 7.19
C LEU A 145 -5.94 -2.08 7.19
N SER A 146 -5.54 -1.59 8.37
CA SER A 146 -4.63 -0.46 8.48
C SER A 146 -3.28 -0.74 7.83
N ILE A 147 -2.77 -1.98 7.96
CA ILE A 147 -1.52 -2.40 7.31
C ILE A 147 -1.68 -2.39 5.79
N LEU A 148 -2.75 -2.96 5.25
CA LEU A 148 -3.01 -2.97 3.82
C LEU A 148 -3.21 -1.56 3.26
N GLU A 149 -3.86 -0.67 4.01
CA GLU A 149 -4.08 0.73 3.64
C GLU A 149 -2.77 1.52 3.65
N SER A 150 -1.95 1.38 4.70
CA SER A 150 -0.63 2.01 4.82
C SER A 150 0.37 1.53 3.76
N SER A 151 0.18 0.30 3.26
CA SER A 151 0.99 -0.29 2.19
C SER A 151 0.43 0.00 0.79
N TYR A 152 -0.62 0.80 0.67
CA TYR A 152 -1.32 1.13 -0.58
C TYR A 152 -1.85 -0.08 -1.36
N ILE A 153 -2.09 -1.19 -0.68
CA ILE A 153 -2.73 -2.38 -1.28
C ILE A 153 -4.23 -2.20 -1.41
N ILE A 154 -4.84 -1.53 -0.43
CA ILE A 154 -6.26 -1.15 -0.45
C ILE A 154 -6.40 0.32 -0.09
N PHE A 155 -7.58 0.87 -0.35
CA PHE A 155 -8.08 2.08 0.31
C PHE A 155 -9.53 1.86 0.76
N LEU A 156 -9.90 2.48 1.87
CA LEU A 156 -11.26 2.43 2.38
C LEU A 156 -12.02 3.67 1.93
N LEU A 157 -12.96 3.48 1.00
CA LEU A 157 -13.82 4.57 0.56
C LEU A 157 -14.78 4.93 1.69
N LYS A 158 -14.60 6.13 2.23
CA LYS A 158 -15.49 6.65 3.29
C LYS A 158 -16.80 7.11 2.70
N PRO A 159 -17.93 6.99 3.45
CA PRO A 159 -19.20 7.55 3.02
C PRO A 159 -19.09 9.07 2.80
N ASP A 160 -19.68 9.56 1.72
CA ASP A 160 -19.81 11.00 1.48
C ASP A 160 -21.02 11.52 2.27
N HIS A 161 -20.77 12.00 3.48
CA HIS A 161 -21.80 12.65 4.30
C HIS A 161 -21.66 14.16 4.22
N LYS A 162 -22.69 14.84 3.75
CA LYS A 162 -22.76 16.31 3.76
C LYS A 162 -22.74 16.92 5.18
N ASN A 163 -22.98 16.11 6.23
CA ASN A 163 -22.95 16.52 7.63
C ASN A 163 -21.98 15.66 8.42
N TYR A 164 -20.74 16.11 8.57
CA TYR A 164 -19.71 15.47 9.40
C TYR A 164 -20.02 15.45 10.92
N ILE A 165 -21.08 16.10 11.37
CA ILE A 165 -21.43 16.26 12.79
C ILE A 165 -22.19 15.06 13.37
N THR A 166 -22.69 14.15 12.54
CA THR A 166 -23.61 13.07 12.99
C THR A 166 -22.99 11.68 13.07
N VAL A 167 -21.68 11.53 12.86
CA VAL A 167 -21.00 10.23 13.01
C VAL A 167 -20.12 10.26 14.25
N ARG A 168 -20.71 9.89 15.40
CA ARG A 168 -20.00 9.44 16.60
C ARG A 168 -19.95 7.93 16.64
#